data_0dbbe3aa6f3adcc8d6511d501c28ac21
#
_entry.id   0dbbe3aa6f3adcc8d6511d501c28ac21
#
_cell.length_a   1.000
_cell.length_b   1.000
_cell.length_c   1.000
_cell.angle_alpha   90.00
_cell.angle_beta   90.00
_cell.angle_gamma   90.00
#
_symmetry.space_group_name_H-M   'P 1'
#
loop_
_entity.id
_entity.type
_entity.pdbx_description
1 polymer ?
#
loop_
_entity_poly.entity_id
_entity_poly.type
_entity_poly.pdbx_seq_one_letter_code
_entity_poly.pdbx_strand_id
1 'polypeptide(L)'
;MIPENIFYSKEHTWLKVDGIIGTVGITDFAQSQLDEIVYPDLPNVGISFKQDAVFGSVEALKTVSELFIPVSGRVIEVNKTLINEPSLINKDPYNAGWMIKIEIADTTEIDKLLSAAEYGNLIG
;
A
#
# COMPACT_ATOMS: atom_id res chain seq x y z
N MET A 1 0.94 16.10 2.71
CA MET A 1 -0.53 16.10 2.65
C MET A 1 -1.05 14.68 2.66
N ILE A 2 -2.09 14.41 3.44
CA ILE A 2 -2.70 13.08 3.52
C ILE A 2 -3.96 13.10 2.67
N PRO A 3 -4.03 12.33 1.57
CA PRO A 3 -5.23 12.33 0.73
C PRO A 3 -6.49 11.91 1.50
N GLU A 4 -7.57 12.64 1.26
CA GLU A 4 -8.88 12.30 1.77
C GLU A 4 -9.56 11.30 0.83
N ASN A 5 -10.66 10.70 1.28
CA ASN A 5 -11.45 9.76 0.48
C ASN A 5 -10.77 8.43 0.18
N ILE A 6 -9.64 8.15 0.81
CA ILE A 6 -9.03 6.82 0.84
C ILE A 6 -8.82 6.39 2.29
N PHE A 7 -8.44 5.14 2.49
CA PHE A 7 -8.32 4.55 3.82
C PHE A 7 -6.87 4.21 4.13
N TYR A 8 -6.55 4.11 5.42
CA TYR A 8 -5.18 3.91 5.88
C TYR A 8 -5.13 2.80 6.92
N SER A 9 -4.06 2.00 6.89
CA SER A 9 -3.78 1.03 7.95
C SER A 9 -2.79 1.61 8.95
N LYS A 10 -2.72 1.01 10.13
CA LYS A 10 -1.72 1.39 11.15
C LYS A 10 -0.30 1.04 10.71
N GLU A 11 -0.15 0.19 9.71
CA GLU A 11 1.15 -0.21 9.17
C GLU A 11 1.56 0.65 7.98
N HIS A 12 0.89 1.80 7.78
CA HIS A 12 1.27 2.82 6.79
C HIS A 12 1.08 2.38 5.33
N THR A 13 0.09 1.53 5.09
CA THR A 13 -0.39 1.26 3.73
C THR A 13 -1.73 1.98 3.53
N TRP A 14 -2.00 2.36 2.28
CA TRP A 14 -3.27 2.99 1.94
C TRP A 14 -4.09 2.10 1.03
N LEU A 15 -5.41 2.33 1.05
CA LEU A 15 -6.37 1.58 0.24
C LEU A 15 -7.31 2.56 -0.44
N LYS A 16 -7.35 2.51 -1.76
CA LYS A 16 -8.30 3.27 -2.57
C LYS A 16 -9.33 2.28 -3.11
N VAL A 17 -10.60 2.50 -2.76
CA VAL A 17 -11.68 1.55 -3.06
C VAL A 17 -12.50 2.04 -4.25
N ASP A 18 -12.73 1.13 -5.21
CA ASP A 18 -13.63 1.33 -6.34
C ASP A 18 -14.47 0.05 -6.48
N GLY A 19 -15.68 0.05 -5.91
CA GLY A 19 -16.50 -1.15 -5.82
C GLY A 19 -15.84 -2.20 -4.93
N ILE A 20 -15.52 -3.37 -5.51
CA ILE A 20 -14.80 -4.43 -4.80
C ILE A 20 -13.31 -4.44 -5.16
N ILE A 21 -12.86 -3.49 -5.97
CA ILE A 21 -11.45 -3.41 -6.36
C ILE A 21 -10.76 -2.40 -5.45
N GLY A 22 -9.65 -2.81 -4.85
CA GLY A 22 -8.83 -1.96 -4.02
C GLY A 22 -7.45 -1.75 -4.63
N THR A 23 -6.99 -0.50 -4.66
CA THR A 23 -5.62 -0.17 -5.03
C THR A 23 -4.83 0.08 -3.75
N VAL A 24 -3.66 -0.51 -3.63
CA VAL A 24 -2.85 -0.49 -2.42
C VAL A 24 -1.45 0.06 -2.70
N GLY A 25 -0.97 0.87 -1.78
CA GLY A 25 0.40 1.37 -1.78
C GLY A 25 0.82 1.77 -0.38
N ILE A 26 2.00 2.36 -0.26
CA ILE A 26 2.47 2.90 1.03
C ILE A 26 2.26 4.41 1.07
N THR A 27 2.12 4.94 2.28
CA THR A 27 1.87 6.37 2.48
C THR A 27 3.15 7.19 2.27
N ASP A 28 2.96 8.50 2.10
CA ASP A 28 4.08 9.43 2.03
C ASP A 28 4.92 9.38 3.31
N PHE A 29 4.28 9.26 4.46
CA PHE A 29 4.98 9.08 5.73
C PHE A 29 5.89 7.84 5.69
N ALA A 30 5.36 6.70 5.22
CA ALA A 30 6.13 5.46 5.16
C ALA A 30 7.36 5.60 4.28
N GLN A 31 7.22 6.16 3.08
CA GLN A 31 8.36 6.31 2.19
C GLN A 31 9.39 7.29 2.75
N SER A 32 8.94 8.32 3.49
CA SER A 32 9.86 9.30 4.09
C SER A 32 10.78 8.67 5.15
N GLN A 33 10.36 7.56 5.74
CA GLN A 33 11.15 6.84 6.74
C GLN A 33 12.15 5.86 6.12
N LEU A 34 12.09 5.64 4.80
CA LEU A 34 12.82 4.56 4.14
C LEU A 34 13.98 5.00 3.26
N ASP A 35 14.15 6.28 2.99
CA ASP A 35 15.09 6.76 1.97
C ASP A 35 14.68 6.28 0.57
N GLU A 36 15.60 6.31 -0.40
CA GLU A 36 15.31 5.93 -1.77
C GLU A 36 15.04 4.44 -1.88
N ILE A 37 13.89 4.09 -2.44
CA ILE A 37 13.51 2.70 -2.68
C ILE A 37 14.18 2.24 -3.98
N VAL A 38 14.85 1.10 -3.91
CA VAL A 38 15.63 0.55 -5.02
C VAL A 38 15.01 -0.72 -5.59
N TYR A 39 14.18 -1.44 -4.81
CA TYR A 39 13.55 -2.65 -5.30
C TYR A 39 12.25 -2.97 -4.53
N PRO A 40 11.10 -3.07 -5.23
CA PRO A 40 9.87 -3.59 -4.65
C PRO A 40 9.75 -5.08 -4.95
N ASP A 41 9.54 -5.89 -3.91
CA ASP A 41 9.25 -7.32 -4.06
C ASP A 41 7.74 -7.50 -3.89
N LEU A 42 7.04 -7.62 -5.01
CA LEU A 42 5.59 -7.65 -5.04
C LEU A 42 5.09 -9.06 -5.39
N PRO A 43 3.88 -9.43 -4.93
CA PRO A 43 3.34 -10.77 -5.17
C PRO A 43 2.90 -10.97 -6.61
N ASN A 44 2.70 -12.23 -6.98
CA ASN A 44 2.13 -12.56 -8.28
C ASN A 44 0.61 -12.37 -8.28
N VAL A 45 0.05 -12.10 -9.45
CA VAL A 45 -1.39 -12.08 -9.65
C VAL A 45 -1.97 -13.45 -9.28
N GLY A 46 -3.11 -13.46 -8.61
CA GLY A 46 -3.82 -14.67 -8.20
C GLY A 46 -3.58 -15.08 -6.75
N ILE A 47 -2.57 -14.52 -6.09
CA ILE A 47 -2.30 -14.81 -4.68
C ILE A 47 -3.30 -14.07 -3.80
N SER A 48 -3.83 -14.77 -2.79
CA SER A 48 -4.76 -14.20 -1.81
C SER A 48 -4.08 -13.98 -0.47
N PHE A 49 -4.47 -12.89 0.20
CA PHE A 49 -3.95 -12.53 1.51
C PHE A 49 -5.09 -12.20 2.47
N LYS A 50 -4.88 -12.45 3.75
CA LYS A 50 -5.78 -11.99 4.80
C LYS A 50 -5.34 -10.62 5.30
N GLN A 51 -6.28 -9.85 5.84
CA GLN A 51 -6.01 -8.53 6.41
C GLN A 51 -4.79 -8.58 7.34
N ASP A 52 -3.92 -7.59 7.18
CA ASP A 52 -2.68 -7.42 7.93
C ASP A 52 -1.58 -8.44 7.62
N ALA A 53 -1.79 -9.33 6.66
CA ALA A 53 -0.73 -10.21 6.21
C ALA A 53 0.32 -9.44 5.41
N VAL A 54 1.54 -9.94 5.41
CA VAL A 54 2.62 -9.38 4.59
C VAL A 54 2.39 -9.80 3.14
N PHE A 55 2.26 -8.83 2.24
CA PHE A 55 2.08 -9.15 0.81
C PHE A 55 3.35 -8.95 -0.01
N GLY A 56 4.36 -8.35 0.56
CA GLY A 56 5.62 -8.11 -0.13
C GLY A 56 6.56 -7.28 0.74
N SER A 57 7.56 -6.70 0.10
CA SER A 57 8.52 -5.84 0.79
C SER A 57 9.07 -4.80 -0.18
N VAL A 58 9.65 -3.75 0.39
CA VAL A 58 10.43 -2.76 -0.37
C VAL A 58 11.83 -2.69 0.19
N GLU A 59 12.80 -2.73 -0.69
CA GLU A 59 14.20 -2.56 -0.34
C GLU A 59 14.61 -1.13 -0.63
N ALA A 60 15.10 -0.43 0.39
CA ALA A 60 15.68 0.90 0.26
C ALA A 60 17.20 0.78 0.40
N LEU A 61 17.90 1.90 0.27
CA LEU A 61 19.36 1.90 0.30
C LEU A 61 19.95 1.30 1.59
N LYS A 62 19.29 1.49 2.72
CA LYS A 62 19.82 1.10 4.03
C LYS A 62 18.93 0.12 4.79
N THR A 63 17.74 -0.20 4.30
CA THR A 63 16.79 -1.02 5.04
C THR A 63 15.82 -1.73 4.11
N VAL A 64 15.16 -2.74 4.64
CA VAL A 64 14.07 -3.47 3.98
C VAL A 64 12.84 -3.34 4.88
N SER A 65 11.70 -3.00 4.29
CA SER A 65 10.43 -2.89 5.03
C SER A 65 9.40 -3.86 4.46
N GLU A 66 8.71 -4.57 5.34
CA GLU A 66 7.60 -5.42 4.94
C GLU A 66 6.36 -4.59 4.64
N LEU A 67 5.53 -5.11 3.73
CA LEU A 67 4.30 -4.45 3.29
C LEU A 67 3.10 -5.25 3.82
N PHE A 68 2.21 -4.60 4.57
CA PHE A 68 1.05 -5.24 5.18
C PHE A 68 -0.20 -4.86 4.42
N ILE A 69 -0.98 -5.87 4.00
CA ILE A 69 -2.19 -5.62 3.22
C ILE A 69 -3.29 -5.02 4.11
N PRO A 70 -3.93 -3.94 3.67
CA PRO A 70 -4.93 -3.27 4.53
C PRO A 70 -6.24 -4.03 4.69
N VAL A 71 -6.62 -4.83 3.72
CA VAL A 71 -7.81 -5.70 3.79
C VAL A 71 -7.52 -7.02 3.08
N SER A 72 -8.31 -8.05 3.40
CA SER A 72 -8.21 -9.34 2.72
C SER A 72 -8.60 -9.20 1.25
N GLY A 73 -7.86 -9.88 0.37
CA GLY A 73 -8.16 -9.85 -1.04
C GLY A 73 -7.20 -10.68 -1.86
N ARG A 74 -7.55 -10.83 -3.13
CA ARG A 74 -6.75 -11.56 -4.12
C ARG A 74 -6.11 -10.55 -5.08
N VAL A 75 -4.82 -10.69 -5.32
CA VAL A 75 -4.10 -9.80 -6.23
C VAL A 75 -4.58 -10.03 -7.66
N ILE A 76 -5.03 -8.95 -8.30
CA ILE A 76 -5.51 -8.98 -9.69
C ILE A 76 -4.61 -8.19 -10.63
N GLU A 77 -3.80 -7.29 -10.11
CA GLU A 77 -2.88 -6.49 -10.92
C GLU A 77 -1.70 -6.04 -10.05
N VAL A 78 -0.52 -5.96 -10.67
CA VAL A 78 0.72 -5.50 -10.05
C VAL A 78 1.28 -4.37 -10.91
N ASN A 79 1.77 -3.31 -10.28
CA ASN A 79 2.34 -2.17 -11.00
C ASN A 79 3.77 -2.50 -11.45
N LYS A 80 3.88 -3.01 -12.65
CA LYS A 80 5.17 -3.45 -13.21
C LYS A 80 6.12 -2.29 -13.52
N THR A 81 5.60 -1.08 -13.64
CA THR A 81 6.43 0.11 -13.85
C THR A 81 7.42 0.31 -12.72
N LEU A 82 7.05 -0.11 -11.50
CA LEU A 82 7.91 0.01 -10.33
C LEU A 82 9.18 -0.84 -10.41
N ILE A 83 9.19 -1.87 -11.25
CA ILE A 83 10.39 -2.71 -11.44
C ILE A 83 11.51 -1.87 -12.07
N ASN A 84 11.17 -1.04 -13.06
CA ASN A 84 12.13 -0.19 -13.75
C ASN A 84 12.28 1.18 -13.09
N GLU A 85 11.24 1.65 -12.40
CA GLU A 85 11.20 2.98 -11.79
C GLU A 85 10.74 2.89 -10.33
N PRO A 86 11.49 2.21 -9.45
CA PRO A 86 11.09 2.03 -8.05
C PRO A 86 10.99 3.35 -7.28
N SER A 87 11.70 4.37 -7.71
CA SER A 87 11.64 5.70 -7.06
C SER A 87 10.29 6.39 -7.18
N LEU A 88 9.38 5.90 -8.04
CA LEU A 88 8.02 6.42 -8.09
C LEU A 88 7.30 6.24 -6.76
N ILE A 89 7.65 5.22 -5.99
CA ILE A 89 7.10 5.02 -4.66
C ILE A 89 7.44 6.21 -3.75
N ASN A 90 8.66 6.73 -3.87
CA ASN A 90 9.08 7.91 -3.12
C ASN A 90 8.45 9.19 -3.66
N LYS A 91 8.42 9.34 -4.98
CA LYS A 91 8.04 10.60 -5.63
C LYS A 91 6.54 10.81 -5.69
N ASP A 92 5.77 9.73 -5.84
CA ASP A 92 4.33 9.83 -6.05
C ASP A 92 3.61 8.63 -5.43
N PRO A 93 3.70 8.46 -4.10
CA PRO A 93 3.24 7.25 -3.44
C PRO A 93 1.74 6.96 -3.57
N TYR A 94 0.92 8.00 -3.74
CA TYR A 94 -0.54 7.83 -3.82
C TYR A 94 -1.08 7.67 -5.23
N ASN A 95 -0.24 7.80 -6.24
CA ASN A 95 -0.68 7.76 -7.63
C ASN A 95 0.22 6.82 -8.44
N ALA A 96 1.22 7.33 -9.14
CA ALA A 96 2.10 6.50 -9.97
C ALA A 96 2.83 5.40 -9.18
N GLY A 97 3.01 5.59 -7.89
CA GLY A 97 3.67 4.63 -6.99
C GLY A 97 2.76 3.56 -6.39
N TRP A 98 1.53 3.39 -6.91
CA TRP A 98 0.67 2.30 -6.45
C TRP A 98 1.36 0.95 -6.69
N MET A 99 1.09 -0.02 -5.81
CA MET A 99 1.81 -1.30 -5.83
C MET A 99 1.00 -2.45 -6.40
N ILE A 100 -0.17 -2.71 -5.85
CA ILE A 100 -1.05 -3.80 -6.28
C ILE A 100 -2.50 -3.35 -6.33
N LYS A 101 -3.29 -4.06 -7.15
CA LYS A 101 -4.74 -3.99 -7.07
C LYS A 101 -5.25 -5.35 -6.63
N ILE A 102 -6.27 -5.34 -5.79
CA ILE A 102 -6.85 -6.55 -5.23
C ILE A 102 -8.36 -6.57 -5.45
N GLU A 103 -8.91 -7.76 -5.55
CA GLU A 103 -10.34 -7.99 -5.40
C GLU A 103 -10.59 -8.17 -3.92
N ILE A 104 -11.32 -7.25 -3.30
CA ILE A 104 -11.55 -7.24 -1.87
C ILE A 104 -12.45 -8.41 -1.47
N ALA A 105 -12.00 -9.24 -0.53
CA ALA A 105 -12.74 -10.42 -0.11
C ALA A 105 -13.85 -10.09 0.90
N ASP A 106 -13.62 -9.10 1.76
CA ASP A 106 -14.56 -8.73 2.81
C ASP A 106 -14.54 -7.21 3.01
N THR A 107 -15.55 -6.55 2.46
CA THR A 107 -15.63 -5.08 2.53
C THR A 107 -15.88 -4.56 3.94
N THR A 108 -16.34 -5.40 4.86
CA THR A 108 -16.53 -4.98 6.26
C THR A 108 -15.21 -4.67 6.95
N GLU A 109 -14.12 -5.22 6.46
CA GLU A 109 -12.78 -4.94 7.01
C GLU A 109 -12.35 -3.50 6.79
N ILE A 110 -12.93 -2.81 5.82
CA ILE A 110 -12.65 -1.38 5.57
C ILE A 110 -13.00 -0.56 6.80
N ASP A 111 -14.02 -0.96 7.56
CA ASP A 111 -14.46 -0.24 8.75
C ASP A 111 -13.41 -0.23 9.87
N LYS A 112 -12.42 -1.13 9.80
CA LYS A 112 -11.33 -1.20 10.76
C LYS A 112 -10.16 -0.28 10.39
N LEU A 113 -10.20 0.29 9.20
CA LEU A 113 -9.14 1.17 8.70
C LEU A 113 -9.34 2.60 9.21
N LEU A 114 -8.31 3.40 9.06
CA LEU A 114 -8.30 4.79 9.50
C LEU A 114 -8.72 5.71 8.36
N SER A 115 -9.46 6.77 8.71
CA SER A 115 -9.67 7.89 7.80
C SER A 115 -8.39 8.72 7.68
N ALA A 116 -8.37 9.67 6.76
CA ALA A 116 -7.23 10.60 6.64
C ALA A 116 -6.99 11.36 7.95
N ALA A 117 -8.05 11.82 8.60
CA ALA A 117 -7.92 12.56 9.86
C ALA A 117 -7.36 11.67 10.98
N GLU A 118 -7.88 10.44 11.10
CA GLU A 118 -7.39 9.49 12.10
C GLU A 118 -5.95 9.09 11.85
N TYR A 119 -5.59 8.87 10.59
CA TYR A 119 -4.22 8.55 10.23
C TYR A 119 -3.28 9.73 10.51
N GLY A 120 -3.72 10.94 10.20
CA GLY A 120 -2.95 12.15 10.50
C GLY A 120 -2.65 12.28 11.99
N ASN A 121 -3.61 11.92 12.85
CA ASN A 121 -3.40 11.92 14.30
C ASN A 121 -2.41 10.83 14.73
N LEU A 122 -2.40 9.70 14.04
CA LEU A 122 -1.48 8.60 14.36
C LEU A 122 -0.02 8.98 14.07
N ILE A 123 0.24 9.64 12.96
CA ILE A 123 1.62 9.95 12.53
C ILE A 123 2.10 11.32 12.98
N GLY A 124 1.18 12.17 13.36
CA GLY A 124 1.50 13.54 13.69
C GLY A 124 1.35 13.90 15.07
#